data_2bd49eb2a8d7f73d470a1e2cceaecd40
#
_entry.id   2bd49eb2a8d7f73d470a1e2cceaecd40
#
_cell.length_a   1.000
_cell.length_b   1.000
_cell.length_c   1.000
_cell.angle_alpha   90.00
_cell.angle_beta   90.00
_cell.angle_gamma   90.00
#
_symmetry.space_group_name_H-M   'P 1'
#
loop_
_entity.id
_entity.type
_entity.pdbx_description
1 polymer ?
#
loop_
_entity_poly.entity_id
_entity_poly.type
_entity_poly.pdbx_seq_one_letter_code
_entity_poly.pdbx_strand_id
1 'polypeptide(L)'
;MVLEQLSYHYERIAQDPQCSQQIVLRCNEYGHPLHSVTINYPRRDKARISPYSWLAKEHWDSHFDEQQQQLRITESQQSYHHEISDKFYVLGLPAGQRSDVLTYPDNFVPTAGIHWEELQQPEGLLGTKAERTFTAQQQVFYTSDTIPGLVAYSQQAEFDDQTLVALDELLPANERKQQLIKAGYQIAPRLFARTGETDIWVAQSGFTDYGDASRFYRPISQRSTQLVGKTILEWDATCCAVSDIILADYSITHAEYDYRFITPYLLIDINDNQHYIELDALGRVTSSRFAGTEIDPQTNKVIETGFPSIAEQPFSAPQFS
;
A
#
# COMPACT_ATOMS: atom_id res chain seq x y z
N MET A 1 9.74 9.54 20.88
CA MET A 1 10.20 9.01 19.55
C MET A 1 11.33 8.03 19.82
N VAL A 2 11.33 6.86 19.19
CA VAL A 2 12.44 5.91 19.24
C VAL A 2 13.44 6.33 18.18
N LEU A 3 14.67 6.64 18.57
CA LEU A 3 15.73 7.05 17.64
C LEU A 3 16.52 5.85 17.13
N GLU A 4 16.62 4.80 17.94
CA GLU A 4 17.31 3.58 17.59
C GLU A 4 16.56 2.36 18.15
N GLN A 5 16.47 1.29 17.36
CA GLN A 5 15.86 0.03 17.75
C GLN A 5 16.70 -1.13 17.21
N LEU A 6 17.05 -2.06 18.07
CA LEU A 6 17.75 -3.28 17.72
C LEU A 6 16.80 -4.47 17.92
N SER A 7 16.67 -5.32 16.90
CA SER A 7 15.76 -6.47 16.90
C SER A 7 16.52 -7.75 16.59
N TYR A 8 16.20 -8.81 17.35
CA TYR A 8 16.76 -10.15 17.15
C TYR A 8 15.62 -11.16 16.94
N HIS A 9 15.64 -11.83 15.80
CA HIS A 9 14.71 -12.92 15.47
C HIS A 9 15.41 -14.27 15.64
N TYR A 10 15.01 -15.02 16.66
CA TYR A 10 15.56 -16.35 16.98
C TYR A 10 14.74 -17.43 16.29
N GLU A 11 15.06 -17.76 15.05
CA GLU A 11 14.39 -18.78 14.23
C GLU A 11 14.69 -20.22 14.70
N ARG A 12 14.51 -20.49 16.02
CA ARG A 12 14.88 -21.73 16.72
C ARG A 12 16.38 -22.01 16.83
N ILE A 13 17.23 -21.11 16.37
CA ILE A 13 18.69 -21.20 16.46
C ILE A 13 19.17 -20.02 17.32
N ALA A 14 19.35 -20.27 18.61
CA ALA A 14 19.70 -19.23 19.57
C ALA A 14 21.08 -18.58 19.30
N GLN A 15 21.96 -19.29 18.63
CA GLN A 15 23.34 -18.86 18.35
C GLN A 15 23.43 -17.95 17.12
N ASP A 16 22.42 -18.01 16.22
CA ASP A 16 22.40 -17.25 14.97
C ASP A 16 21.07 -16.54 14.74
N PRO A 17 20.70 -15.58 15.59
CA PRO A 17 19.50 -14.77 15.35
C PRO A 17 19.69 -13.89 14.11
N GLN A 18 18.61 -13.69 13.36
CA GLN A 18 18.55 -12.61 12.39
C GLN A 18 18.53 -11.27 13.15
N CYS A 19 19.52 -10.42 12.89
CA CYS A 19 19.67 -9.14 13.57
C CYS A 19 19.35 -8.00 12.61
N SER A 20 18.50 -7.06 13.04
CA SER A 20 18.25 -5.81 12.34
C SER A 20 18.29 -4.63 13.29
N GLN A 21 18.74 -3.48 12.78
CA GLN A 21 18.82 -2.22 13.52
C GLN A 21 18.15 -1.12 12.71
N GLN A 22 17.29 -0.34 13.34
CA GLN A 22 16.68 0.83 12.74
C GLN A 22 17.21 2.07 13.46
N ILE A 23 17.63 3.06 12.68
CA ILE A 23 18.19 4.31 13.21
C ILE A 23 17.54 5.49 12.49
N VAL A 24 17.04 6.46 13.25
CA VAL A 24 16.58 7.75 12.72
C VAL A 24 17.75 8.73 12.78
N LEU A 25 18.23 9.14 11.61
CA LEU A 25 19.40 10.00 11.47
C LEU A 25 19.04 11.48 11.58
N ARG A 26 17.87 11.87 11.08
CA ARG A 26 17.41 13.25 11.10
C ARG A 26 15.88 13.32 11.18
N CYS A 27 15.38 14.27 11.97
CA CYS A 27 13.97 14.64 12.05
C CYS A 27 13.78 16.11 11.71
N ASN A 28 12.54 16.49 11.41
CA ASN A 28 12.13 17.89 11.38
C ASN A 28 11.84 18.41 12.81
N GLU A 29 11.51 19.68 12.91
CA GLU A 29 11.16 20.36 14.18
C GLU A 29 9.94 19.76 14.88
N TYR A 30 9.07 19.05 14.17
CA TYR A 30 7.88 18.36 14.69
C TYR A 30 8.12 16.90 15.06
N GLY A 31 9.37 16.40 14.90
CA GLY A 31 9.73 15.03 15.22
C GLY A 31 9.43 14.00 14.13
N HIS A 32 9.03 14.41 12.92
CA HIS A 32 8.86 13.47 11.81
C HIS A 32 10.23 13.10 11.23
N PRO A 33 10.50 11.79 11.00
CA PRO A 33 11.78 11.33 10.46
C PRO A 33 11.95 11.78 9.01
N LEU A 34 13.01 12.52 8.75
CA LEU A 34 13.40 12.97 7.40
C LEU A 34 14.42 12.04 6.76
N HIS A 35 15.21 11.35 7.58
CA HIS A 35 16.25 10.44 7.13
C HIS A 35 16.40 9.32 8.15
N SER A 36 16.31 8.08 7.70
CA SER A 36 16.44 6.89 8.53
C SER A 36 17.12 5.76 7.77
N VAL A 37 17.66 4.81 8.51
CA VAL A 37 18.23 3.60 7.95
C VAL A 37 17.71 2.36 8.66
N THR A 38 17.58 1.27 7.90
CA THR A 38 17.40 -0.07 8.42
C THR A 38 18.61 -0.90 8.02
N ILE A 39 19.32 -1.42 9.00
CA ILE A 39 20.54 -2.21 8.83
C ILE A 39 20.18 -3.67 9.08
N ASN A 40 20.36 -4.52 8.08
CA ASN A 40 20.25 -5.96 8.23
C ASN A 40 21.66 -6.54 8.28
N TYR A 41 21.97 -7.14 9.42
CA TYR A 41 23.30 -7.72 9.66
C TYR A 41 23.44 -9.09 9.01
N PRO A 42 24.65 -9.44 8.54
CA PRO A 42 24.90 -10.78 8.03
C PRO A 42 24.73 -11.83 9.13
N ARG A 43 24.43 -13.05 8.74
CA ARG A 43 24.35 -14.20 9.66
C ARG A 43 25.70 -14.44 10.33
N ARG A 44 25.66 -14.77 11.62
CA ARG A 44 26.85 -14.99 12.45
C ARG A 44 27.41 -16.39 12.28
N ASP A 45 26.54 -17.42 12.19
CA ASP A 45 26.94 -18.79 12.04
C ASP A 45 27.32 -19.12 10.59
N LYS A 46 28.64 -19.11 10.34
CA LYS A 46 29.20 -19.46 9.04
C LYS A 46 29.38 -20.99 8.86
N ALA A 47 29.35 -21.75 9.94
CA ALA A 47 29.51 -23.20 9.90
C ALA A 47 28.27 -23.92 9.36
N ARG A 48 27.10 -23.27 9.43
CA ARG A 48 25.82 -23.77 8.89
C ARG A 48 25.51 -25.21 9.32
N ILE A 49 25.79 -25.53 10.58
CA ILE A 49 25.55 -26.87 11.13
C ILE A 49 24.06 -26.98 11.46
N SER A 50 23.38 -27.95 10.83
CA SER A 50 21.98 -28.21 11.12
C SER A 50 21.78 -28.69 12.56
N PRO A 51 20.92 -28.05 13.35
CA PRO A 51 20.52 -28.56 14.66
C PRO A 51 19.54 -29.74 14.55
N TYR A 52 19.11 -30.09 13.35
CA TYR A 52 18.08 -31.09 13.07
C TYR A 52 18.73 -32.33 12.47
N SER A 53 18.92 -33.40 13.26
CA SER A 53 19.55 -34.66 12.81
C SER A 53 18.74 -35.41 11.75
N TRP A 54 17.43 -35.11 11.63
CA TRP A 54 16.53 -35.73 10.67
C TRP A 54 16.48 -34.99 9.31
N LEU A 55 17.03 -33.77 9.21
CA LEU A 55 17.03 -32.98 7.99
C LEU A 55 18.26 -33.27 7.16
N ALA A 56 18.06 -33.65 5.90
CA ALA A 56 19.19 -33.90 4.99
C ALA A 56 19.99 -32.60 4.76
N LYS A 57 21.30 -32.75 4.61
CA LYS A 57 22.24 -31.64 4.50
C LYS A 57 21.88 -30.72 3.31
N GLU A 58 21.50 -31.31 2.18
CA GLU A 58 21.13 -30.56 0.96
C GLU A 58 19.92 -29.64 1.20
N HIS A 59 18.94 -30.11 1.96
CA HIS A 59 17.76 -29.29 2.34
C HIS A 59 18.15 -28.21 3.33
N TRP A 60 19.07 -28.49 4.25
CA TRP A 60 19.58 -27.48 5.17
C TRP A 60 20.36 -26.39 4.41
N ASP A 61 21.29 -26.81 3.54
CA ASP A 61 22.13 -25.88 2.77
C ASP A 61 21.29 -24.98 1.82
N SER A 62 20.16 -25.47 1.32
CA SER A 62 19.27 -24.68 0.44
C SER A 62 18.60 -23.48 1.11
N HIS A 63 18.66 -23.37 2.44
CA HIS A 63 18.13 -22.21 3.18
C HIS A 63 19.10 -21.03 3.22
N PHE A 64 20.32 -21.22 2.76
CA PHE A 64 21.36 -20.20 2.80
C PHE A 64 21.68 -19.72 1.40
N ASP A 65 21.69 -18.40 1.23
CA ASP A 65 22.23 -17.76 0.05
C ASP A 65 23.34 -16.75 0.40
N GLU A 66 24.02 -16.26 -0.62
CA GLU A 66 25.12 -15.30 -0.45
C GLU A 66 24.65 -13.96 0.10
N GLN A 67 23.40 -13.59 -0.13
CA GLN A 67 22.83 -12.32 0.32
C GLN A 67 22.71 -12.28 1.85
N GLN A 68 22.53 -13.42 2.50
CA GLN A 68 22.48 -13.53 3.97
C GLN A 68 23.85 -13.29 4.63
N GLN A 69 24.93 -13.28 3.85
CA GLN A 69 26.29 -13.05 4.30
C GLN A 69 26.73 -11.59 4.12
N GLN A 70 25.86 -10.74 3.64
CA GLN A 70 26.16 -9.35 3.36
C GLN A 70 25.48 -8.43 4.37
N LEU A 71 26.17 -7.36 4.74
CA LEU A 71 25.55 -6.25 5.44
C LEU A 71 24.72 -5.45 4.43
N ARG A 72 23.43 -5.31 4.70
CA ARG A 72 22.51 -4.53 3.84
C ARG A 72 21.94 -3.35 4.63
N ILE A 73 22.12 -2.16 4.09
CA ILE A 73 21.55 -0.92 4.64
C ILE A 73 20.47 -0.42 3.68
N THR A 74 19.24 -0.32 4.15
CA THR A 74 18.17 0.39 3.44
C THR A 74 18.14 1.82 3.97
N GLU A 75 18.53 2.77 3.14
CA GLU A 75 18.47 4.20 3.42
C GLU A 75 17.13 4.76 2.95
N SER A 76 16.41 5.45 3.82
CA SER A 76 15.11 6.05 3.52
C SER A 76 15.15 7.55 3.79
N GLN A 77 14.80 8.35 2.78
CA GLN A 77 14.62 9.78 2.88
C GLN A 77 13.15 10.13 2.68
N GLN A 78 12.63 11.04 3.50
CA GLN A 78 11.22 11.41 3.52
C GLN A 78 11.04 12.91 3.57
N SER A 79 9.96 13.39 2.99
CA SER A 79 9.49 14.76 3.12
C SER A 79 8.02 14.80 3.54
N TYR A 80 7.67 15.86 4.24
CA TYR A 80 6.33 16.08 4.75
C TYR A 80 5.85 17.47 4.36
N HIS A 81 4.57 17.56 4.09
CA HIS A 81 3.88 18.83 3.94
C HIS A 81 3.26 19.24 5.28
N HIS A 82 3.34 20.52 5.60
CA HIS A 82 2.71 21.12 6.79
C HIS A 82 1.86 22.30 6.33
N GLU A 83 0.59 22.30 6.71
CA GLU A 83 -0.28 23.42 6.48
C GLU A 83 -0.55 24.13 7.81
N ILE A 84 0.09 25.29 7.98
CA ILE A 84 -0.03 26.12 9.18
C ILE A 84 -0.55 27.49 8.75
N SER A 85 -1.81 27.73 9.02
CA SER A 85 -2.50 28.97 8.68
C SER A 85 -3.47 29.35 9.80
N ASP A 86 -4.12 30.50 9.69
CA ASP A 86 -5.18 30.91 10.64
C ASP A 86 -6.38 29.94 10.67
N LYS A 87 -6.55 29.14 9.62
CA LYS A 87 -7.67 28.21 9.48
C LYS A 87 -7.30 26.77 9.77
N PHE A 88 -6.06 26.38 9.53
CA PHE A 88 -5.63 24.99 9.58
C PHE A 88 -4.31 24.85 10.33
N TYR A 89 -4.23 23.79 11.11
CA TYR A 89 -3.00 23.36 11.75
C TYR A 89 -2.85 21.85 11.50
N VAL A 90 -2.25 21.50 10.37
CA VAL A 90 -2.07 20.11 9.95
C VAL A 90 -0.58 19.84 9.74
N LEU A 91 -0.04 18.89 10.48
CA LEU A 91 1.37 18.55 10.47
C LEU A 91 1.57 17.12 9.97
N GLY A 92 2.69 16.90 9.26
CA GLY A 92 3.16 15.56 8.95
C GLY A 92 2.44 14.84 7.83
N LEU A 93 1.80 15.57 6.91
CA LEU A 93 1.24 14.95 5.71
C LEU A 93 2.38 14.38 4.85
N PRO A 94 2.43 13.07 4.55
CA PRO A 94 3.47 12.49 3.72
C PRO A 94 3.51 13.16 2.34
N ALA A 95 4.66 13.70 1.94
CA ALA A 95 4.82 14.36 0.64
C ALA A 95 5.62 13.51 -0.34
N GLY A 96 6.74 12.97 0.10
CA GLY A 96 7.58 12.12 -0.71
C GLY A 96 8.47 11.22 0.11
N GLN A 97 8.78 10.06 -0.45
CA GLN A 97 9.69 9.09 0.12
C GLN A 97 10.57 8.52 -0.98
N ARG A 98 11.85 8.31 -0.67
CA ARG A 98 12.79 7.57 -1.50
C ARG A 98 13.53 6.56 -0.64
N SER A 99 13.79 5.39 -1.20
CA SER A 99 14.61 4.34 -0.60
C SER A 99 15.71 3.91 -1.55
N ASP A 100 16.90 3.75 -1.01
CA ASP A 100 18.08 3.20 -1.68
C ASP A 100 18.64 2.05 -0.83
N VAL A 101 19.28 1.09 -1.46
CA VAL A 101 19.96 -0.02 -0.78
C VAL A 101 21.46 0.08 -1.01
N LEU A 102 22.21 -0.10 0.08
CA LEU A 102 23.66 -0.25 0.07
C LEU A 102 23.99 -1.67 0.55
N THR A 103 24.92 -2.32 -0.13
CA THR A 103 25.35 -3.69 0.19
C THR A 103 26.83 -3.70 0.44
N TYR A 104 27.24 -4.27 1.56
CA TYR A 104 28.62 -4.40 1.97
C TYR A 104 28.98 -5.86 2.25
N PRO A 105 30.21 -6.30 1.96
CA PRO A 105 30.64 -7.64 2.30
C PRO A 105 30.67 -7.85 3.83
N ASP A 106 30.61 -9.08 4.26
CA ASP A 106 30.50 -9.49 5.67
C ASP A 106 31.64 -9.02 6.58
N ASN A 107 32.84 -8.82 6.01
CA ASN A 107 34.00 -8.30 6.74
C ASN A 107 33.92 -6.80 7.08
N PHE A 108 32.86 -6.14 6.64
CA PHE A 108 32.63 -4.70 6.90
C PHE A 108 31.89 -4.45 8.22
N VAL A 109 31.44 -5.49 8.92
CA VAL A 109 30.65 -5.33 10.15
C VAL A 109 31.59 -5.15 11.35
N PRO A 110 31.54 -4.02 12.05
CA PRO A 110 32.22 -3.84 13.32
C PRO A 110 31.72 -4.87 14.34
N THR A 111 32.61 -5.44 15.13
CA THR A 111 32.26 -6.44 16.18
C THR A 111 31.30 -5.87 17.24
N ALA A 112 31.32 -4.56 17.45
CA ALA A 112 30.45 -3.84 18.39
C ALA A 112 29.12 -3.38 17.81
N GLY A 113 28.83 -3.69 16.53
CA GLY A 113 27.70 -3.10 15.80
C GLY A 113 28.04 -1.77 15.13
N ILE A 114 27.08 -1.14 14.50
CA ILE A 114 27.24 0.14 13.78
C ILE A 114 26.64 1.24 14.63
N HIS A 115 27.44 2.25 14.96
CA HIS A 115 27.00 3.39 15.74
C HIS A 115 26.52 4.54 14.84
N TRP A 116 25.62 5.36 15.36
CA TRP A 116 25.02 6.49 14.65
C TRP A 116 26.07 7.45 14.07
N GLU A 117 27.12 7.76 14.83
CA GLU A 117 28.20 8.66 14.42
C GLU A 117 28.99 8.12 13.22
N GLU A 118 29.17 6.79 13.13
CA GLU A 118 29.90 6.14 12.04
C GLU A 118 29.15 6.24 10.71
N LEU A 119 27.81 6.24 10.75
CA LEU A 119 26.99 6.36 9.56
C LEU A 119 27.09 7.73 8.90
N GLN A 120 27.24 8.78 9.70
CA GLN A 120 27.21 10.17 9.23
C GLN A 120 28.55 10.76 8.82
N GLN A 121 29.66 10.04 9.03
CA GLN A 121 30.96 10.50 8.61
C GLN A 121 31.07 10.58 7.08
N PRO A 122 31.82 11.54 6.51
CA PRO A 122 31.99 11.68 5.05
C PRO A 122 32.53 10.40 4.36
N GLU A 123 33.37 9.65 5.05
CA GLU A 123 33.92 8.37 4.61
C GLU A 123 33.17 7.15 5.22
N GLY A 124 32.07 7.40 5.94
CA GLY A 124 31.24 6.38 6.59
C GLY A 124 30.40 5.57 5.60
N LEU A 125 29.65 4.62 6.14
CA LEU A 125 28.80 3.71 5.34
C LEU A 125 27.74 4.45 4.50
N LEU A 126 27.32 5.64 4.91
CA LEU A 126 26.40 6.49 4.12
C LEU A 126 27.14 7.66 3.44
N GLY A 127 28.46 7.65 3.42
CA GLY A 127 29.28 8.71 2.87
C GLY A 127 29.07 8.93 1.37
N THR A 128 29.76 9.94 0.85
CA THR A 128 29.60 10.39 -0.55
C THR A 128 30.06 9.36 -1.58
N LYS A 129 30.97 8.45 -1.19
CA LYS A 129 31.47 7.37 -2.05
C LYS A 129 30.68 6.07 -1.94
N ALA A 130 29.67 6.02 -1.08
CA ALA A 130 28.87 4.82 -0.92
C ALA A 130 28.01 4.55 -2.17
N GLU A 131 28.13 3.35 -2.69
CA GLU A 131 27.33 2.91 -3.85
C GLU A 131 25.90 2.59 -3.40
N ARG A 132 24.95 3.28 -3.99
CA ARG A 132 23.53 3.16 -3.71
C ARG A 132 22.78 2.59 -4.90
N THR A 133 22.03 1.55 -4.65
CA THR A 133 21.08 1.03 -5.63
C THR A 133 19.71 1.61 -5.30
N PHE A 134 19.13 2.35 -6.25
CA PHE A 134 17.77 2.87 -6.12
C PHE A 134 16.78 1.71 -6.04
N THR A 135 15.83 1.77 -5.09
CA THR A 135 14.84 0.69 -4.91
C THR A 135 13.40 1.17 -5.00
N ALA A 136 13.10 2.34 -4.48
CA ALA A 136 11.72 2.85 -4.51
C ALA A 136 11.67 4.37 -4.37
N GLN A 137 10.63 4.95 -4.99
CA GLN A 137 10.22 6.32 -4.74
C GLN A 137 8.70 6.40 -4.80
N GLN A 138 8.12 7.11 -3.86
CA GLN A 138 6.70 7.42 -3.83
C GLN A 138 6.49 8.90 -3.52
N GLN A 139 5.47 9.49 -4.12
CA GLN A 139 5.04 10.86 -3.85
C GLN A 139 3.52 10.92 -3.73
N VAL A 140 3.02 11.72 -2.80
CA VAL A 140 1.60 11.93 -2.56
C VAL A 140 1.23 13.36 -2.94
N PHE A 141 0.18 13.51 -3.73
CA PHE A 141 -0.34 14.79 -4.17
C PHE A 141 -1.69 15.05 -3.54
N TYR A 142 -1.82 16.22 -2.94
CA TYR A 142 -3.03 16.65 -2.25
C TYR A 142 -3.83 17.63 -3.11
N THR A 143 -5.14 17.75 -2.85
CA THR A 143 -5.98 18.74 -3.48
C THR A 143 -5.61 20.14 -2.97
N SER A 144 -5.65 21.16 -3.85
CA SER A 144 -5.25 22.53 -3.52
C SER A 144 -6.40 23.40 -2.99
N ASP A 145 -7.64 23.07 -3.34
CA ASP A 145 -8.80 23.98 -3.18
C ASP A 145 -9.79 23.54 -2.11
N THR A 146 -9.36 22.62 -1.23
CA THR A 146 -10.20 22.02 -0.20
C THR A 146 -9.53 22.12 1.18
N ILE A 147 -9.95 21.28 2.11
CA ILE A 147 -9.24 21.13 3.38
C ILE A 147 -7.90 20.39 3.16
N PRO A 148 -6.85 20.72 3.92
CA PRO A 148 -5.57 20.03 3.84
C PRO A 148 -5.70 18.53 4.13
N GLY A 149 -4.91 17.73 3.40
CA GLY A 149 -4.80 16.30 3.64
C GLY A 149 -5.67 15.39 2.77
N LEU A 150 -6.48 15.94 1.89
CA LEU A 150 -7.22 15.15 0.91
C LEU A 150 -6.30 14.76 -0.24
N VAL A 151 -6.04 13.45 -0.38
CA VAL A 151 -5.14 12.90 -1.40
C VAL A 151 -5.82 12.92 -2.76
N ALA A 152 -5.26 13.67 -3.71
CA ALA A 152 -5.72 13.71 -5.10
C ALA A 152 -5.28 12.46 -5.89
N TYR A 153 -4.02 12.09 -5.75
CA TYR A 153 -3.42 10.88 -6.34
C TYR A 153 -2.05 10.60 -5.70
N SER A 154 -1.50 9.42 -5.96
CA SER A 154 -0.12 9.08 -5.65
C SER A 154 0.68 8.80 -6.91
N GLN A 155 2.01 8.91 -6.79
CA GLN A 155 2.95 8.65 -7.87
C GLN A 155 4.04 7.72 -7.32
N GLN A 156 4.34 6.65 -8.06
CA GLN A 156 5.34 5.66 -7.69
C GLN A 156 6.33 5.45 -8.82
N ALA A 157 7.62 5.29 -8.47
CA ALA A 157 8.65 4.93 -9.43
C ALA A 157 8.49 3.48 -9.90
N GLU A 158 8.58 3.29 -11.22
CA GLU A 158 8.44 1.96 -11.85
C GLU A 158 9.73 1.56 -12.58
N PHE A 159 10.34 2.47 -13.31
CA PHE A 159 11.53 2.17 -14.08
C PHE A 159 12.58 3.26 -13.93
N ASP A 160 13.82 2.86 -13.70
CA ASP A 160 15.01 3.66 -13.86
C ASP A 160 15.83 3.19 -15.08
N ASP A 161 16.98 3.82 -15.34
CA ASP A 161 17.81 3.46 -16.49
C ASP A 161 18.29 2.01 -16.43
N GLN A 162 18.55 1.45 -15.26
CA GLN A 162 18.99 0.05 -15.09
C GLN A 162 17.87 -0.94 -15.42
N THR A 163 16.68 -0.69 -14.88
CA THR A 163 15.51 -1.54 -15.18
C THR A 163 15.08 -1.44 -16.62
N LEU A 164 15.25 -0.28 -17.26
CA LEU A 164 14.94 -0.10 -18.68
C LEU A 164 15.90 -0.87 -19.60
N VAL A 165 17.17 -0.99 -19.24
CA VAL A 165 18.13 -1.81 -20.01
C VAL A 165 17.71 -3.28 -20.02
N ALA A 166 17.16 -3.79 -18.92
CA ALA A 166 16.65 -5.16 -18.86
C ALA A 166 15.47 -5.43 -19.84
N LEU A 167 14.82 -4.37 -20.33
CA LEU A 167 13.72 -4.45 -21.28
C LEU A 167 14.16 -4.27 -22.74
N ASP A 168 15.44 -4.07 -23.03
CA ASP A 168 15.93 -3.73 -24.39
C ASP A 168 15.56 -4.75 -25.47
N GLU A 169 15.50 -6.03 -25.11
CA GLU A 169 15.08 -7.09 -26.03
C GLU A 169 13.60 -7.05 -26.39
N LEU A 170 12.75 -6.59 -25.46
CA LEU A 170 11.30 -6.55 -25.60
C LEU A 170 10.80 -5.20 -26.08
N LEU A 171 11.50 -4.14 -25.72
CA LEU A 171 11.09 -2.75 -25.97
C LEU A 171 12.30 -1.92 -26.45
N PRO A 172 12.53 -1.86 -27.77
CA PRO A 172 13.65 -1.13 -28.34
C PRO A 172 13.72 0.34 -27.89
N ALA A 173 14.93 0.84 -27.63
CA ALA A 173 15.16 2.17 -27.04
C ALA A 173 14.51 3.32 -27.84
N ASN A 174 14.45 3.21 -29.17
CA ASN A 174 13.84 4.22 -30.05
C ASN A 174 12.32 4.32 -29.93
N GLU A 175 11.63 3.25 -29.50
CA GLU A 175 10.18 3.21 -29.34
C GLU A 175 9.75 3.33 -27.88
N ARG A 176 10.66 3.04 -26.96
CA ARG A 176 10.41 2.93 -25.51
C ARG A 176 9.65 4.12 -24.94
N LYS A 177 10.15 5.34 -25.21
CA LYS A 177 9.55 6.56 -24.66
C LYS A 177 8.07 6.70 -25.06
N GLN A 178 7.75 6.45 -26.33
CA GLN A 178 6.37 6.57 -26.80
C GLN A 178 5.47 5.48 -26.23
N GLN A 179 5.98 4.25 -26.14
CA GLN A 179 5.22 3.12 -25.59
C GLN A 179 4.94 3.31 -24.11
N LEU A 180 5.92 3.76 -23.33
CA LEU A 180 5.72 4.04 -21.89
C LEU A 180 4.72 5.17 -21.67
N ILE A 181 4.80 6.28 -22.44
CA ILE A 181 3.81 7.36 -22.36
C ILE A 181 2.41 6.84 -22.72
N LYS A 182 2.30 6.04 -23.78
CA LYS A 182 1.02 5.44 -24.20
C LYS A 182 0.45 4.48 -23.14
N ALA A 183 1.31 3.80 -22.39
CA ALA A 183 0.95 2.96 -21.27
C ALA A 183 0.63 3.74 -19.99
N GLY A 184 0.70 5.08 -20.02
CA GLY A 184 0.33 5.95 -18.90
C GLY A 184 1.47 6.32 -17.97
N TYR A 185 2.71 5.89 -18.25
CA TYR A 185 3.88 6.30 -17.47
C TYR A 185 4.33 7.72 -17.82
N GLN A 186 4.94 8.38 -16.85
CA GLN A 186 5.44 9.75 -16.97
C GLN A 186 6.91 9.81 -16.51
N ILE A 187 7.66 10.79 -17.02
CA ILE A 187 9.00 11.08 -16.53
C ILE A 187 8.87 12.07 -15.38
N ALA A 188 9.50 11.76 -14.26
CA ALA A 188 9.54 12.61 -13.08
C ALA A 188 10.97 12.71 -12.51
N PRO A 189 11.29 13.81 -11.82
CA PRO A 189 12.57 13.93 -11.15
C PRO A 189 12.70 12.93 -10.00
N ARG A 190 13.92 12.47 -9.75
CA ARG A 190 14.22 11.72 -8.52
C ARG A 190 14.07 12.64 -7.31
N LEU A 191 13.37 12.16 -6.31
CA LEU A 191 13.34 12.82 -4.99
C LEU A 191 14.74 12.72 -4.36
N PHE A 192 15.13 13.76 -3.65
CA PHE A 192 16.44 13.81 -2.97
C PHE A 192 17.61 13.43 -3.91
N ALA A 193 17.51 13.87 -5.17
CA ALA A 193 18.46 13.54 -6.22
C ALA A 193 19.90 13.89 -5.83
N ARG A 194 20.83 12.99 -6.15
CA ARG A 194 22.26 13.18 -6.01
C ARG A 194 22.86 13.62 -7.35
N THR A 195 24.04 14.19 -7.31
CA THR A 195 24.74 14.61 -8.53
C THR A 195 24.93 13.43 -9.49
N GLY A 196 24.48 13.59 -10.74
CA GLY A 196 24.61 12.59 -11.80
C GLY A 196 23.45 11.60 -11.90
N GLU A 197 22.46 11.67 -11.00
CA GLU A 197 21.24 10.84 -11.14
C GLU A 197 20.30 11.43 -12.20
N THR A 198 19.66 10.54 -12.95
CA THR A 198 18.70 10.85 -14.01
C THR A 198 17.27 10.84 -13.49
N ASP A 199 16.35 11.43 -14.24
CA ASP A 199 14.91 11.29 -14.03
C ASP A 199 14.48 9.81 -14.10
N ILE A 200 13.31 9.53 -13.57
CA ILE A 200 12.73 8.16 -13.52
C ILE A 200 11.35 8.13 -14.17
N TRP A 201 10.95 6.95 -14.58
CA TRP A 201 9.60 6.70 -15.03
C TRP A 201 8.71 6.33 -13.84
N VAL A 202 7.55 6.97 -13.78
CA VAL A 202 6.59 6.86 -12.68
C VAL A 202 5.21 6.50 -13.19
N ALA A 203 4.46 5.76 -12.38
CA ALA A 203 3.03 5.54 -12.54
C ALA A 203 2.26 6.42 -11.57
N GLN A 204 1.15 7.00 -12.04
CA GLN A 204 0.20 7.71 -11.20
C GLN A 204 -1.02 6.83 -10.93
N SER A 205 -1.47 6.79 -9.68
CA SER A 205 -2.58 5.93 -9.25
C SER A 205 -3.41 6.54 -8.14
N GLY A 206 -4.61 5.98 -7.93
CA GLY A 206 -5.47 6.34 -6.81
C GLY A 206 -6.09 7.73 -6.94
N PHE A 207 -6.45 8.15 -8.15
CA PHE A 207 -7.11 9.43 -8.38
C PHE A 207 -8.45 9.49 -7.70
N THR A 208 -8.66 10.52 -6.89
CA THR A 208 -9.89 10.74 -6.12
C THR A 208 -10.35 12.19 -6.28
N ASP A 209 -11.59 12.37 -6.69
CA ASP A 209 -12.27 13.66 -6.68
C ASP A 209 -13.17 13.74 -5.42
N TYR A 210 -13.26 14.90 -4.83
CA TYR A 210 -14.01 15.13 -3.59
C TYR A 210 -15.16 16.11 -3.80
N GLY A 211 -16.24 15.93 -3.04
CA GLY A 211 -17.31 16.89 -2.93
C GLY A 211 -16.86 18.15 -2.18
N ASP A 212 -17.72 19.15 -2.12
CA ASP A 212 -17.50 20.38 -1.37
C ASP A 212 -17.79 20.25 0.14
N ALA A 213 -17.72 21.36 0.85
CA ALA A 213 -17.96 21.41 2.30
C ALA A 213 -19.39 20.97 2.68
N SER A 214 -20.38 21.15 1.81
CA SER A 214 -21.78 20.72 2.07
C SER A 214 -21.91 19.19 2.09
N ARG A 215 -20.98 18.51 1.44
CA ARG A 215 -20.85 17.04 1.39
C ARG A 215 -19.69 16.53 2.24
N PHE A 216 -19.21 17.29 3.21
CA PHE A 216 -18.13 16.92 4.12
C PHE A 216 -16.86 16.48 3.40
N TYR A 217 -16.60 16.98 2.19
CA TYR A 217 -15.47 16.58 1.35
C TYR A 217 -15.37 15.05 1.13
N ARG A 218 -16.50 14.36 1.06
CA ARG A 218 -16.53 12.93 0.77
C ARG A 218 -16.03 12.65 -0.64
N PRO A 219 -15.35 11.52 -0.89
CA PRO A 219 -14.99 11.09 -2.25
C PRO A 219 -16.26 10.96 -3.11
N ILE A 220 -16.27 11.59 -4.29
CA ILE A 220 -17.38 11.51 -5.24
C ILE A 220 -17.03 10.73 -6.50
N SER A 221 -15.74 10.57 -6.79
CA SER A 221 -15.28 9.67 -7.83
C SER A 221 -13.87 9.15 -7.56
N GLN A 222 -13.60 7.96 -8.06
CA GLN A 222 -12.28 7.33 -7.97
C GLN A 222 -11.92 6.63 -9.28
N ARG A 223 -10.61 6.54 -9.57
CA ARG A 223 -10.08 5.69 -10.63
C ARG A 223 -8.67 5.23 -10.27
N SER A 224 -8.32 4.00 -10.63
CA SER A 224 -7.00 3.46 -10.30
C SER A 224 -5.89 4.13 -11.09
N THR A 225 -6.10 4.41 -12.39
CA THR A 225 -5.15 5.13 -13.26
C THR A 225 -5.89 6.10 -14.17
N GLN A 226 -5.18 6.96 -14.89
CA GLN A 226 -5.80 7.85 -15.88
C GLN A 226 -6.35 7.13 -17.11
N LEU A 227 -5.92 5.89 -17.36
CA LEU A 227 -6.32 5.11 -18.53
C LEU A 227 -7.64 4.35 -18.33
N VAL A 228 -8.12 4.24 -17.08
CA VAL A 228 -9.38 3.56 -16.77
C VAL A 228 -10.48 4.57 -16.48
N GLY A 229 -11.72 4.14 -16.69
CA GLY A 229 -12.89 4.95 -16.39
C GLY A 229 -13.04 5.21 -14.89
N LYS A 230 -13.81 6.22 -14.55
CA LYS A 230 -14.12 6.59 -13.17
C LYS A 230 -15.19 5.68 -12.59
N THR A 231 -15.03 5.31 -11.33
CA THR A 231 -16.11 4.84 -10.47
C THR A 231 -16.68 6.04 -9.76
N ILE A 232 -17.99 6.29 -9.88
CA ILE A 232 -18.70 7.38 -9.22
C ILE A 232 -19.29 6.83 -7.91
N LEU A 233 -19.21 7.64 -6.85
CA LEU A 233 -19.73 7.33 -5.53
C LEU A 233 -20.83 8.33 -5.21
N GLU A 234 -22.07 7.86 -5.10
CA GLU A 234 -23.18 8.67 -4.61
C GLU A 234 -23.42 8.37 -3.13
N TRP A 235 -23.60 9.42 -2.37
CA TRP A 235 -23.77 9.36 -0.94
C TRP A 235 -25.25 9.62 -0.59
N ASP A 236 -25.70 8.99 0.48
CA ASP A 236 -27.01 9.28 1.04
C ASP A 236 -27.18 10.76 1.41
N ALA A 237 -28.39 11.18 1.70
CA ALA A 237 -28.69 12.58 2.02
C ALA A 237 -27.93 13.13 3.23
N THR A 238 -27.42 12.25 4.10
CA THR A 238 -26.66 12.59 5.30
C THR A 238 -25.15 12.51 5.11
N CYS A 239 -24.69 12.05 3.95
CA CYS A 239 -23.28 11.76 3.64
C CYS A 239 -22.62 10.78 4.63
N CYS A 240 -23.40 9.88 5.22
CA CYS A 240 -22.90 8.87 6.16
C CYS A 240 -22.54 7.55 5.47
N ALA A 241 -23.25 7.21 4.38
CA ALA A 241 -23.08 5.95 3.67
C ALA A 241 -23.15 6.14 2.16
N VAL A 242 -22.46 5.30 1.40
CA VAL A 242 -22.50 5.30 -0.07
C VAL A 242 -23.78 4.59 -0.50
N SER A 243 -24.72 5.29 -1.13
CA SER A 243 -25.98 4.71 -1.63
C SER A 243 -25.76 4.02 -2.97
N ASP A 244 -24.93 4.59 -3.86
CA ASP A 244 -24.73 4.04 -5.19
C ASP A 244 -23.25 4.06 -5.59
N ILE A 245 -22.83 2.97 -6.20
CA ILE A 245 -21.51 2.85 -6.84
C ILE A 245 -21.76 2.62 -8.32
N ILE A 246 -21.34 3.60 -9.15
CA ILE A 246 -21.52 3.55 -10.59
C ILE A 246 -20.17 3.28 -11.23
N LEU A 247 -20.03 2.15 -11.91
CA LEU A 247 -18.79 1.77 -12.59
C LEU A 247 -18.65 2.49 -13.93
N ALA A 248 -17.47 2.38 -14.55
CA ALA A 248 -17.16 3.02 -15.82
C ALA A 248 -18.04 2.55 -17.00
N ASP A 249 -18.58 1.35 -16.92
CA ASP A 249 -19.51 0.76 -17.90
C ASP A 249 -20.98 1.09 -17.60
N TYR A 250 -21.22 1.98 -16.62
CA TYR A 250 -22.53 2.37 -16.11
C TYR A 250 -23.28 1.29 -15.33
N SER A 251 -22.63 0.19 -14.97
CA SER A 251 -23.20 -0.77 -14.02
C SER A 251 -23.32 -0.11 -12.64
N ILE A 252 -24.46 -0.34 -11.99
CA ILE A 252 -24.77 0.30 -10.70
C ILE A 252 -24.92 -0.79 -9.64
N THR A 253 -24.29 -0.55 -8.48
CA THR A 253 -24.59 -1.28 -7.26
C THR A 253 -25.28 -0.30 -6.31
N HIS A 254 -26.46 -0.64 -5.82
CA HIS A 254 -27.26 0.19 -4.91
C HIS A 254 -27.31 -0.42 -3.52
N ALA A 255 -27.27 0.40 -2.47
CA ALA A 255 -27.39 -0.04 -1.08
C ALA A 255 -28.34 0.86 -0.27
N GLU A 256 -29.21 0.24 0.53
CA GLU A 256 -30.03 0.91 1.52
C GLU A 256 -29.56 0.53 2.94
N TYR A 257 -29.59 1.50 3.87
CA TYR A 257 -28.97 1.37 5.17
C TYR A 257 -29.94 1.46 6.34
N ASP A 258 -29.73 0.61 7.32
CA ASP A 258 -30.30 0.81 8.66
C ASP A 258 -29.41 1.80 9.41
N TYR A 259 -29.89 3.04 9.55
CA TYR A 259 -29.12 4.13 10.17
C TYR A 259 -28.89 3.97 11.68
N ARG A 260 -29.58 3.02 12.35
CA ARG A 260 -29.26 2.70 13.75
C ARG A 260 -27.83 2.15 13.88
N PHE A 261 -27.34 1.43 12.85
CA PHE A 261 -26.06 0.73 12.84
C PHE A 261 -25.16 1.14 11.68
N ILE A 262 -25.66 1.99 10.73
CA ILE A 262 -24.98 2.34 9.47
C ILE A 262 -24.56 1.07 8.72
N THR A 263 -25.45 0.07 8.70
CA THR A 263 -25.22 -1.22 8.07
C THR A 263 -26.19 -1.38 6.91
N PRO A 264 -25.74 -1.80 5.72
CA PRO A 264 -26.66 -2.04 4.61
C PRO A 264 -27.60 -3.19 4.94
N TYR A 265 -28.91 -2.98 4.78
CA TYR A 265 -29.91 -4.03 4.91
C TYR A 265 -30.38 -4.54 3.56
N LEU A 266 -30.19 -3.78 2.49
CA LEU A 266 -30.44 -4.16 1.12
C LEU A 266 -29.22 -3.78 0.27
N LEU A 267 -28.76 -4.72 -0.55
CA LEU A 267 -27.78 -4.49 -1.61
C LEU A 267 -28.36 -5.02 -2.92
N ILE A 268 -28.37 -4.19 -3.95
CA ILE A 268 -28.72 -4.57 -5.32
C ILE A 268 -27.43 -4.55 -6.13
N ASP A 269 -27.03 -5.70 -6.65
CA ASP A 269 -25.79 -5.83 -7.41
C ASP A 269 -25.97 -5.40 -8.89
N ILE A 270 -24.87 -5.43 -9.64
CA ILE A 270 -24.85 -5.04 -11.07
C ILE A 270 -25.74 -5.90 -11.98
N ASN A 271 -26.23 -7.03 -11.51
CA ASN A 271 -27.13 -7.94 -12.21
C ASN A 271 -28.57 -7.86 -11.69
N ASP A 272 -28.90 -6.80 -10.94
CA ASP A 272 -30.19 -6.60 -10.28
C ASP A 272 -30.53 -7.67 -9.22
N ASN A 273 -29.55 -8.46 -8.77
CA ASN A 273 -29.78 -9.38 -7.68
C ASN A 273 -29.86 -8.64 -6.35
N GLN A 274 -30.82 -9.00 -5.53
CA GLN A 274 -31.06 -8.38 -4.23
C GLN A 274 -30.53 -9.27 -3.10
N HIS A 275 -29.69 -8.71 -2.29
CA HIS A 275 -29.19 -9.28 -1.04
C HIS A 275 -29.83 -8.53 0.12
N TYR A 276 -30.68 -9.16 0.87
CA TYR A 276 -31.41 -8.55 1.97
C TYR A 276 -31.05 -9.19 3.29
N ILE A 277 -30.84 -8.39 4.33
CA ILE A 277 -30.60 -8.86 5.71
C ILE A 277 -31.57 -8.18 6.67
N GLU A 278 -31.92 -8.91 7.72
CA GLU A 278 -32.63 -8.36 8.89
C GLU A 278 -31.70 -8.29 10.08
N LEU A 279 -31.81 -7.20 10.82
CA LEU A 279 -30.98 -6.93 11.99
C LEU A 279 -31.84 -6.93 13.26
N ASP A 280 -31.32 -7.50 14.35
CA ASP A 280 -31.94 -7.38 15.66
C ASP A 280 -31.66 -5.98 16.28
N ALA A 281 -32.17 -5.79 17.50
CA ALA A 281 -32.01 -4.52 18.24
C ALA A 281 -30.54 -4.20 18.60
N LEU A 282 -29.62 -5.15 18.45
CA LEU A 282 -28.20 -5.01 18.72
C LEU A 282 -27.35 -4.95 17.44
N GLY A 283 -28.00 -4.93 16.25
CA GLY A 283 -27.32 -4.90 14.97
C GLY A 283 -26.75 -6.24 14.49
N ARG A 284 -27.19 -7.37 15.08
CA ARG A 284 -26.78 -8.70 14.63
C ARG A 284 -27.72 -9.18 13.54
N VAL A 285 -27.17 -9.81 12.52
CA VAL A 285 -27.95 -10.41 11.41
C VAL A 285 -28.79 -11.57 11.95
N THR A 286 -30.10 -11.50 11.78
CA THR A 286 -31.06 -12.54 12.18
C THR A 286 -31.56 -13.36 11.02
N SER A 287 -31.61 -12.76 9.82
CA SER A 287 -31.95 -13.47 8.59
C SER A 287 -31.21 -12.88 7.41
N SER A 288 -31.06 -13.67 6.34
CA SER A 288 -30.57 -13.21 5.05
C SER A 288 -31.39 -13.82 3.94
N ARG A 289 -31.65 -13.03 2.91
CA ARG A 289 -32.42 -13.43 1.72
C ARG A 289 -31.64 -13.04 0.47
N PHE A 290 -31.78 -13.87 -0.56
CA PHE A 290 -31.28 -13.58 -1.88
C PHE A 290 -32.43 -13.73 -2.88
N ALA A 291 -32.61 -12.72 -3.75
CA ALA A 291 -33.49 -12.77 -4.89
C ALA A 291 -32.71 -12.39 -6.14
N GLY A 292 -32.71 -13.24 -7.13
CA GLY A 292 -32.05 -13.01 -8.41
C GLY A 292 -33.05 -12.78 -9.53
N THR A 293 -32.53 -12.31 -10.67
CA THR A 293 -33.29 -12.16 -11.91
C THR A 293 -32.62 -12.97 -13.00
N GLU A 294 -33.41 -13.64 -13.82
CA GLU A 294 -32.95 -14.34 -15.03
C GLU A 294 -33.80 -13.91 -16.20
N ILE A 295 -33.25 -14.01 -17.40
CA ILE A 295 -34.01 -13.83 -18.63
C ILE A 295 -34.49 -15.20 -19.08
N ASP A 296 -35.79 -15.38 -19.11
CA ASP A 296 -36.41 -16.59 -19.69
C ASP A 296 -36.03 -16.68 -21.19
N PRO A 297 -35.29 -17.71 -21.60
CA PRO A 297 -34.81 -17.82 -22.98
C PRO A 297 -35.95 -18.07 -24.00
N GLN A 298 -37.13 -18.45 -23.54
CA GLN A 298 -38.29 -18.68 -24.41
C GLN A 298 -39.15 -17.42 -24.61
N THR A 299 -39.32 -16.64 -23.56
CA THR A 299 -40.21 -15.47 -23.57
C THR A 299 -39.46 -14.14 -23.63
N ASN A 300 -38.15 -14.16 -23.46
CA ASN A 300 -37.29 -12.99 -23.34
C ASN A 300 -37.76 -11.99 -22.26
N LYS A 301 -38.43 -12.50 -21.23
CA LYS A 301 -38.88 -11.70 -20.09
C LYS A 301 -38.00 -11.97 -18.88
N VAL A 302 -37.83 -10.95 -18.09
CA VAL A 302 -37.17 -11.06 -16.76
C VAL A 302 -38.11 -11.90 -15.87
N ILE A 303 -37.58 -12.94 -15.28
CA ILE A 303 -38.22 -13.76 -14.25
C ILE A 303 -37.42 -13.63 -12.96
N GLU A 304 -38.13 -13.50 -11.87
CA GLU A 304 -37.49 -13.55 -10.55
C GLU A 304 -37.08 -14.99 -10.28
N THR A 305 -35.80 -15.18 -9.97
CA THR A 305 -35.24 -16.43 -9.50
C THR A 305 -34.61 -16.19 -8.15
N GLY A 306 -34.76 -17.12 -7.27
CA GLY A 306 -34.18 -17.00 -5.93
C GLY A 306 -34.74 -18.11 -5.04
N PHE A 307 -34.10 -18.31 -3.92
CA PHE A 307 -34.68 -19.17 -2.90
C PHE A 307 -35.82 -18.44 -2.21
N PRO A 308 -37.00 -19.10 -2.04
CA PRO A 308 -38.04 -18.51 -1.25
C PRO A 308 -37.49 -18.13 0.12
N SER A 309 -37.89 -16.96 0.57
CA SER A 309 -37.42 -16.37 1.84
C SER A 309 -37.58 -17.40 2.98
N ILE A 310 -36.46 -17.66 3.68
CA ILE A 310 -36.49 -18.44 4.94
C ILE A 310 -37.36 -17.72 6.00
N ALA A 311 -37.63 -16.44 5.84
CA ALA A 311 -38.50 -15.66 6.73
C ALA A 311 -39.96 -16.07 6.72
N GLU A 312 -40.41 -16.85 5.74
CA GLU A 312 -41.78 -17.45 5.77
C GLU A 312 -41.86 -18.72 6.63
N GLN A 313 -40.72 -19.25 7.07
CA GLN A 313 -40.70 -20.28 8.11
C GLN A 313 -40.47 -19.60 9.47
N PRO A 314 -41.46 -19.65 10.38
CA PRO A 314 -41.27 -19.13 11.72
C PRO A 314 -40.07 -19.85 12.35
N PHE A 315 -39.05 -19.09 12.70
CA PHE A 315 -37.87 -19.58 13.42
C PHE A 315 -38.39 -20.10 14.78
N SER A 316 -38.59 -21.39 14.91
CA SER A 316 -38.81 -21.99 16.22
C SER A 316 -37.49 -21.96 16.96
N ALA A 317 -37.33 -21.02 17.88
CA ALA A 317 -36.19 -21.01 18.77
C ALA A 317 -36.00 -22.39 19.40
N PRO A 318 -34.78 -22.96 19.39
CA PRO A 318 -34.55 -24.22 20.06
C PRO A 318 -34.96 -24.08 21.51
N GLN A 319 -35.93 -24.88 21.93
CA GLN A 319 -36.29 -24.99 23.36
C GLN A 319 -35.11 -25.69 24.04
N PHE A 320 -34.32 -24.94 24.77
CA PHE A 320 -33.35 -25.53 25.70
C PHE A 320 -34.14 -26.11 26.88
N SER A 321 -34.22 -27.46 26.93
CA SER A 321 -34.68 -28.20 28.11
C SER A 321 -33.59 -28.34 29.15
#